data_27f2d8f04cab5f028dc58691d2af5ba7
#
_entry.id   27f2d8f04cab5f028dc58691d2af5ba7
#
_cell.length_a   1.000
_cell.length_b   1.000
_cell.length_c   1.000
_cell.angle_alpha   90.00
_cell.angle_beta   90.00
_cell.angle_gamma   90.00
#
_symmetry.space_group_name_H-M   'P 1'
#
loop_
_entity.id
_entity.type
_entity.pdbx_description
1 polymer ?
#
loop_
_entity_poly.entity_id
_entity_poly.type
_entity_poly.pdbx_seq_one_letter_code
_entity_poly.pdbx_strand_id
1 'polypeptide(L)'
;MLNPDPQSCLSAWDEVTSPNILVLGDLMLDRYSWGTVERISPEAPIPVLRLVREEERLGGAGNVVMNLKTLGCKVTVSGLIGKDSIGNQILDILSKEGFDNSGVQQVSDYPTVLKHRMIAGHNHLLRLDHDPPAGYQYLNYSNLLSWLDSILPSQQALVISDYNKGTLHPSLIKSTIQIANSLDIPVLVDPRNLGDYEIYKGCSWIKPNRKEAGAATGISIRDQETALKAAGILQQKLNGAIIALSLDKDGLLLFQSSEEFIFFGTEALEVFDVVGAGDMVISILSMLVSSGATPSIAAHWAQLGAAMEIQHVGVVSFEREEIRKRFVYGHTSTKIVSLKRLQQELALKDESPVVITNGYFDKLSSTHLKFLGQLRKFKGFTVVAINSDASIQRKKGEPPLLDEMERARLLASLQSVDRVLIFEEDNCCEVFRCLKPKIVVKGARYQHRQIEESQVIEEIGACVEFLPEYSL
;
A
#
# COMPACT_ATOMS: atom_id res chain seq x y z
N MET A 1 -9.63 23.92 9.05
CA MET A 1 -10.78 23.45 8.22
C MET A 1 -11.34 22.15 8.74
N LEU A 2 -12.60 21.85 8.42
CA LEU A 2 -13.22 20.55 8.70
C LEU A 2 -12.75 19.54 7.63
N ASN A 3 -12.71 18.24 8.00
CA ASN A 3 -12.49 17.17 7.02
C ASN A 3 -13.53 17.28 5.90
N PRO A 4 -13.16 16.93 4.65
CA PRO A 4 -14.11 16.96 3.54
C PRO A 4 -15.29 16.03 3.81
N ASP A 5 -16.46 16.42 3.27
CA ASP A 5 -17.68 15.62 3.38
C ASP A 5 -17.49 14.24 2.70
N PRO A 6 -17.89 13.13 3.37
CA PRO A 6 -17.71 11.79 2.82
C PRO A 6 -18.38 11.56 1.46
N GLN A 7 -19.53 12.18 1.20
CA GLN A 7 -20.23 12.01 -0.06
C GLN A 7 -19.49 12.72 -1.20
N SER A 8 -18.97 13.93 -0.95
CA SER A 8 -18.09 14.64 -1.89
C SER A 8 -16.81 13.88 -2.17
N CYS A 9 -16.23 13.21 -1.15
CA CYS A 9 -15.08 12.33 -1.33
C CYS A 9 -15.39 11.17 -2.29
N LEU A 10 -16.52 10.48 -2.08
CA LEU A 10 -16.93 9.36 -2.94
C LEU A 10 -17.22 9.81 -4.36
N SER A 11 -17.98 10.92 -4.55
CA SER A 11 -18.26 11.43 -5.89
C SER A 11 -16.98 11.75 -6.64
N ALA A 12 -16.05 12.47 -6.03
CA ALA A 12 -14.77 12.81 -6.68
C ALA A 12 -13.93 11.57 -7.02
N TRP A 13 -13.98 10.53 -6.18
CA TRP A 13 -13.31 9.26 -6.44
C TRP A 13 -13.93 8.48 -7.59
N ASP A 14 -15.26 8.41 -7.63
CA ASP A 14 -16.03 7.68 -8.64
C ASP A 14 -15.98 8.36 -10.02
N GLU A 15 -15.83 9.70 -10.07
CA GLU A 15 -15.72 10.52 -11.28
C GLU A 15 -14.34 10.48 -11.95
N VAL A 16 -13.33 9.88 -11.34
CA VAL A 16 -11.99 9.77 -11.96
C VAL A 16 -12.04 8.99 -13.28
N THR A 17 -11.62 9.59 -14.37
CA THR A 17 -11.65 9.04 -15.75
C THR A 17 -10.24 8.75 -16.28
N SER A 18 -9.52 7.79 -15.72
CA SER A 18 -8.22 7.30 -16.24
C SER A 18 -7.29 8.42 -16.78
N PRO A 19 -6.84 9.36 -15.93
CA PRO A 19 -6.05 10.50 -16.40
C PRO A 19 -4.68 10.06 -16.94
N ASN A 20 -4.14 10.83 -17.90
CA ASN A 20 -2.80 10.65 -18.43
C ASN A 20 -1.80 11.35 -17.51
N ILE A 21 -0.89 10.61 -16.91
CA ILE A 21 0.09 11.13 -15.95
C ILE A 21 1.49 10.77 -16.40
N LEU A 22 2.34 11.78 -16.53
CA LEU A 22 3.78 11.59 -16.76
C LEU A 22 4.51 11.46 -15.42
N VAL A 23 5.28 10.38 -15.26
CA VAL A 23 6.20 10.21 -14.14
C VAL A 23 7.63 10.36 -14.65
N LEU A 24 8.30 11.41 -14.18
CA LEU A 24 9.71 11.67 -14.42
C LEU A 24 10.49 11.44 -13.12
N GLY A 25 11.45 10.50 -13.10
CA GLY A 25 12.18 10.26 -11.87
C GLY A 25 13.28 9.20 -11.93
N ASP A 26 13.83 8.89 -10.77
CA ASP A 26 14.87 7.88 -10.61
C ASP A 26 14.26 6.49 -10.63
N LEU A 27 14.48 5.77 -11.74
CA LEU A 27 14.09 4.37 -11.89
C LEU A 27 15.09 3.46 -11.19
N MET A 28 14.59 2.44 -10.49
CA MET A 28 15.42 1.44 -9.83
C MET A 28 14.75 0.08 -9.81
N LEU A 29 15.56 -0.96 -9.59
CA LEU A 29 15.08 -2.32 -9.39
C LEU A 29 15.15 -2.66 -7.89
N ASP A 30 14.03 -3.08 -7.32
CA ASP A 30 13.97 -3.70 -6.00
C ASP A 30 13.98 -5.22 -6.18
N ARG A 31 15.04 -5.89 -5.69
CA ARG A 31 15.17 -7.35 -5.70
C ARG A 31 15.02 -7.88 -4.28
N TYR A 32 14.20 -8.90 -4.13
CA TYR A 32 13.98 -9.60 -2.88
C TYR A 32 14.40 -11.06 -3.03
N SER A 33 15.36 -11.50 -2.21
CA SER A 33 15.79 -12.90 -2.14
C SER A 33 15.40 -13.47 -0.79
N TRP A 34 14.40 -14.36 -0.79
CA TRP A 34 13.94 -15.08 0.41
C TRP A 34 14.64 -16.42 0.51
N GLY A 35 15.06 -16.74 1.74
CA GLY A 35 15.73 -18.02 2.01
C GLY A 35 15.62 -18.46 3.47
N THR A 36 16.32 -19.54 3.76
CA THR A 36 16.50 -20.08 5.11
C THR A 36 17.95 -19.95 5.57
N VAL A 37 18.14 -19.67 6.85
CA VAL A 37 19.47 -19.66 7.48
C VAL A 37 19.56 -20.84 8.42
N GLU A 38 20.33 -21.87 8.06
CA GLU A 38 20.49 -23.10 8.82
C GLU A 38 21.86 -23.21 9.49
N ARG A 39 22.84 -22.42 9.05
CA ARG A 39 24.22 -22.46 9.55
C ARG A 39 24.94 -21.14 9.43
N ILE A 40 25.99 -21.00 10.23
CA ILE A 40 27.02 -19.95 10.08
C ILE A 40 28.08 -20.45 9.11
N SER A 41 28.64 -19.54 8.31
CA SER A 41 29.72 -19.84 7.39
C SER A 41 30.98 -20.30 8.15
N PRO A 42 31.71 -21.33 7.66
CA PRO A 42 33.02 -21.65 8.22
C PRO A 42 34.11 -20.63 7.87
N GLU A 43 33.87 -19.75 6.90
CA GLU A 43 34.84 -18.75 6.42
C GLU A 43 34.81 -17.46 7.22
N ALA A 44 33.64 -17.13 7.83
CA ALA A 44 33.45 -15.93 8.64
C ALA A 44 32.18 -16.09 9.51
N PRO A 45 32.02 -15.32 10.61
CA PRO A 45 30.83 -15.39 11.49
C PRO A 45 29.61 -14.72 10.85
N ILE A 46 29.23 -15.17 9.67
CA ILE A 46 28.08 -14.67 8.90
C ILE A 46 27.08 -15.80 8.62
N PRO A 47 25.76 -15.51 8.59
CA PRO A 47 24.76 -16.49 8.21
C PRO A 47 24.88 -16.89 6.74
N VAL A 48 24.66 -18.18 6.45
CA VAL A 48 24.54 -18.67 5.06
C VAL A 48 23.07 -18.72 4.69
N LEU A 49 22.65 -17.82 3.81
CA LEU A 49 21.30 -17.80 3.26
C LEU A 49 21.16 -18.80 2.13
N ARG A 50 20.32 -19.81 2.31
CA ARG A 50 19.94 -20.73 1.23
C ARG A 50 18.73 -20.15 0.52
N LEU A 51 18.93 -19.73 -0.73
CA LEU A 51 17.89 -19.10 -1.55
C LEU A 51 16.75 -20.09 -1.83
N VAL A 52 15.50 -19.63 -1.61
CA VAL A 52 14.26 -20.35 -1.87
C VAL A 52 13.46 -19.68 -2.98
N ARG A 53 13.37 -18.35 -2.97
CA ARG A 53 12.61 -17.56 -3.94
C ARG A 53 13.29 -16.23 -4.18
N GLU A 54 13.22 -15.77 -5.42
CA GLU A 54 13.64 -14.42 -5.79
C GLU A 54 12.50 -13.71 -6.54
N GLU A 55 12.36 -12.42 -6.31
CA GLU A 55 11.35 -11.57 -6.93
C GLU A 55 11.95 -10.20 -7.22
N GLU A 56 11.58 -9.66 -8.37
CA GLU A 56 12.03 -8.34 -8.83
C GLU A 56 10.81 -7.44 -9.04
N ARG A 57 10.91 -6.18 -8.60
CA ARG A 57 9.88 -5.16 -8.76
C ARG A 57 10.50 -3.83 -9.15
N LEU A 58 9.72 -2.98 -9.80
CA LEU A 58 10.11 -1.60 -10.02
C LEU A 58 10.10 -0.85 -8.69
N GLY A 59 11.17 -0.11 -8.40
CA GLY A 59 11.30 0.74 -7.21
C GLY A 59 11.49 2.21 -7.58
N GLY A 60 11.48 3.09 -6.59
CA GLY A 60 11.56 4.54 -6.79
C GLY A 60 10.43 5.06 -7.65
N ALA A 61 10.75 5.87 -8.68
CA ALA A 61 9.76 6.35 -9.63
C ALA A 61 8.94 5.21 -10.28
N GLY A 62 9.54 4.02 -10.43
CA GLY A 62 8.85 2.84 -10.96
C GLY A 62 7.74 2.34 -10.04
N ASN A 63 7.85 2.51 -8.71
CA ASN A 63 6.77 2.18 -7.78
C ASN A 63 5.58 3.13 -7.95
N VAL A 64 5.83 4.43 -8.12
CA VAL A 64 4.77 5.42 -8.44
C VAL A 64 4.05 5.05 -9.74
N VAL A 65 4.81 4.62 -10.76
CA VAL A 65 4.26 4.15 -12.04
C VAL A 65 3.32 2.95 -11.84
N MET A 66 3.73 1.97 -11.06
CA MET A 66 2.91 0.78 -10.76
C MET A 66 1.65 1.13 -9.96
N ASN A 67 1.77 1.98 -8.96
CA ASN A 67 0.63 2.45 -8.18
C ASN A 67 -0.39 3.18 -9.06
N LEU A 68 0.04 4.12 -9.89
CA LEU A 68 -0.83 4.84 -10.81
C LEU A 68 -1.55 3.92 -11.81
N LYS A 69 -0.84 2.94 -12.36
CA LYS A 69 -1.43 1.92 -13.24
C LYS A 69 -2.54 1.15 -12.52
N THR A 70 -2.24 0.65 -11.33
CA THR A 70 -3.21 -0.14 -10.53
C THR A 70 -4.41 0.71 -10.12
N LEU A 71 -4.23 2.02 -9.92
CA LEU A 71 -5.29 2.99 -9.71
C LEU A 71 -6.10 3.30 -10.99
N GLY A 72 -5.71 2.75 -12.15
CA GLY A 72 -6.43 2.91 -13.41
C GLY A 72 -6.03 4.13 -14.23
N CYS A 73 -4.90 4.78 -13.93
CA CYS A 73 -4.36 5.87 -14.73
C CYS A 73 -3.64 5.36 -15.98
N LYS A 74 -3.56 6.20 -17.02
CA LYS A 74 -2.65 6.01 -18.14
C LYS A 74 -1.33 6.67 -17.80
N VAL A 75 -0.25 5.90 -17.80
CA VAL A 75 1.04 6.35 -17.27
C VAL A 75 2.08 6.37 -18.36
N THR A 76 2.74 7.51 -18.52
CA THR A 76 3.95 7.69 -19.33
C THR A 76 5.16 7.72 -18.40
N VAL A 77 6.20 6.93 -18.71
CA VAL A 77 7.37 6.74 -17.86
C VAL A 77 8.57 7.45 -18.45
N SER A 78 9.31 8.17 -17.62
CA SER A 78 10.56 8.83 -18.02
C SER A 78 11.59 8.75 -16.90
N GLY A 79 12.84 8.44 -17.28
CA GLY A 79 13.95 8.34 -16.34
C GLY A 79 15.22 7.81 -16.99
N LEU A 80 16.25 7.57 -16.18
CA LEU A 80 17.51 7.00 -16.65
C LEU A 80 17.70 5.57 -16.14
N ILE A 81 18.30 4.75 -16.98
CA ILE A 81 18.82 3.43 -16.63
C ILE A 81 20.20 3.23 -17.30
N GLY A 82 20.99 2.33 -16.77
CA GLY A 82 22.25 1.94 -17.38
C GLY A 82 22.07 1.03 -18.60
N LYS A 83 23.09 0.97 -19.44
CA LYS A 83 23.22 -0.09 -20.46
C LYS A 83 23.80 -1.36 -19.85
N ASP A 84 23.10 -1.90 -18.86
CA ASP A 84 23.48 -3.08 -18.08
C ASP A 84 22.32 -4.09 -17.96
N SER A 85 22.58 -5.23 -17.33
CA SER A 85 21.57 -6.29 -17.16
C SER A 85 20.37 -5.84 -16.33
N ILE A 86 20.59 -4.98 -15.33
CA ILE A 86 19.54 -4.47 -14.43
C ILE A 86 18.64 -3.49 -15.19
N GLY A 87 19.23 -2.61 -16.00
CA GLY A 87 18.49 -1.71 -16.88
C GLY A 87 17.60 -2.45 -17.88
N ASN A 88 18.12 -3.55 -18.47
CA ASN A 88 17.32 -4.40 -19.35
C ASN A 88 16.16 -5.07 -18.60
N GLN A 89 16.37 -5.53 -17.35
CA GLN A 89 15.29 -6.08 -16.52
C GLN A 89 14.19 -5.04 -16.24
N ILE A 90 14.54 -3.79 -15.97
CA ILE A 90 13.56 -2.69 -15.82
C ILE A 90 12.75 -2.53 -17.11
N LEU A 91 13.40 -2.49 -18.29
CA LEU A 91 12.69 -2.38 -19.58
C LEU A 91 11.78 -3.57 -19.84
N ASP A 92 12.22 -4.77 -19.50
CA ASP A 92 11.43 -5.99 -19.63
C ASP A 92 10.16 -5.94 -18.75
N ILE A 93 10.30 -5.47 -17.50
CA ILE A 93 9.16 -5.30 -16.60
C ILE A 93 8.20 -4.23 -17.16
N LEU A 94 8.70 -3.06 -17.54
CA LEU A 94 7.89 -1.99 -18.12
C LEU A 94 7.13 -2.48 -19.37
N SER A 95 7.80 -3.21 -20.25
CA SER A 95 7.19 -3.75 -21.47
C SER A 95 6.12 -4.81 -21.18
N LYS A 96 6.39 -5.74 -20.25
CA LYS A 96 5.43 -6.77 -19.80
C LYS A 96 4.19 -6.14 -19.18
N GLU A 97 4.36 -5.05 -18.45
CA GLU A 97 3.27 -4.28 -17.85
C GLU A 97 2.58 -3.36 -18.85
N GLY A 98 3.02 -3.30 -20.10
CA GLY A 98 2.39 -2.52 -21.18
C GLY A 98 2.66 -1.02 -21.14
N PHE A 99 3.74 -0.58 -20.46
CA PHE A 99 4.13 0.83 -20.45
C PHE A 99 4.89 1.24 -21.72
N ASP A 100 4.64 2.46 -22.16
CA ASP A 100 5.52 3.12 -23.13
C ASP A 100 6.83 3.52 -22.43
N ASN A 101 7.94 2.95 -22.88
CA ASN A 101 9.27 3.19 -22.35
C ASN A 101 10.10 4.17 -23.22
N SER A 102 9.47 4.88 -24.17
CA SER A 102 10.14 5.83 -25.07
C SER A 102 10.81 7.00 -24.33
N GLY A 103 10.32 7.33 -23.13
CA GLY A 103 10.92 8.32 -22.23
C GLY A 103 12.06 7.79 -21.36
N VAL A 104 12.37 6.50 -21.40
CA VAL A 104 13.44 5.90 -20.60
C VAL A 104 14.74 5.92 -21.40
N GLN A 105 15.74 6.61 -20.88
CA GLN A 105 17.04 6.73 -21.55
C GLN A 105 18.06 5.75 -20.98
N GLN A 106 18.69 4.97 -21.86
CA GLN A 106 19.81 4.09 -21.53
C GLN A 106 21.15 4.83 -21.67
N VAL A 107 21.91 4.92 -20.58
CA VAL A 107 23.18 5.64 -20.48
C VAL A 107 24.33 4.68 -20.19
N SER A 108 25.44 4.80 -20.93
CA SER A 108 26.55 3.81 -20.85
C SER A 108 27.40 3.94 -19.57
N ASP A 109 27.51 5.14 -19.03
CA ASP A 109 28.32 5.47 -17.85
C ASP A 109 27.48 5.63 -16.57
N TYR A 110 26.23 5.19 -16.62
CA TYR A 110 25.30 5.20 -15.49
C TYR A 110 25.00 3.76 -15.06
N PRO A 111 25.37 3.34 -13.85
CA PRO A 111 24.94 2.04 -13.32
C PRO A 111 23.47 2.11 -12.92
N THR A 112 22.67 1.15 -13.38
CA THR A 112 21.26 1.08 -12.96
C THR A 112 21.15 0.84 -11.46
N VAL A 113 20.32 1.61 -10.80
CA VAL A 113 20.11 1.49 -9.35
C VAL A 113 19.45 0.16 -9.01
N LEU A 114 20.06 -0.60 -8.10
CA LEU A 114 19.51 -1.84 -7.55
C LEU A 114 19.49 -1.78 -6.03
N LYS A 115 18.35 -2.15 -5.44
CA LYS A 115 18.20 -2.39 -4.00
C LYS A 115 17.89 -3.86 -3.77
N HIS A 116 18.87 -4.63 -3.38
CA HIS A 116 18.74 -6.06 -3.18
C HIS A 116 18.59 -6.37 -1.68
N ARG A 117 17.44 -6.91 -1.29
CA ARG A 117 17.11 -7.28 0.10
C ARG A 117 17.19 -8.78 0.26
N MET A 118 17.96 -9.24 1.21
CA MET A 118 18.11 -10.64 1.59
C MET A 118 17.31 -10.90 2.88
N ILE A 119 16.36 -11.82 2.83
CA ILE A 119 15.36 -12.04 3.88
C ILE A 119 15.37 -13.51 4.28
N ALA A 120 15.47 -13.79 5.59
CA ALA A 120 15.29 -15.13 6.14
C ALA A 120 14.07 -15.15 7.08
N GLY A 121 13.04 -15.91 6.71
CA GLY A 121 11.75 -15.87 7.41
C GLY A 121 11.17 -14.45 7.32
N HIS A 122 11.07 -13.77 8.46
CA HIS A 122 10.59 -12.39 8.58
C HIS A 122 11.71 -11.36 8.78
N ASN A 123 12.97 -11.79 8.88
CA ASN A 123 14.08 -10.93 9.23
C ASN A 123 14.88 -10.48 8.00
N HIS A 124 15.07 -9.18 7.86
CA HIS A 124 16.03 -8.64 6.92
C HIS A 124 17.45 -8.93 7.41
N LEU A 125 18.21 -9.69 6.61
CA LEU A 125 19.60 -10.02 6.92
C LEU A 125 20.57 -8.95 6.43
N LEU A 126 20.35 -8.49 5.20
CA LEU A 126 21.21 -7.54 4.51
C LEU A 126 20.43 -6.83 3.40
N ARG A 127 20.78 -5.55 3.18
CA ARG A 127 20.44 -4.85 1.95
C ARG A 127 21.72 -4.46 1.22
N LEU A 128 21.85 -4.90 -0.02
CA LEU A 128 22.93 -4.53 -0.92
C LEU A 128 22.40 -3.48 -1.89
N ASP A 129 22.97 -2.28 -1.83
CA ASP A 129 22.60 -1.16 -2.71
C ASP A 129 23.68 -0.99 -3.78
N HIS A 130 23.26 -1.00 -5.04
CA HIS A 130 24.09 -0.65 -6.18
C HIS A 130 23.60 0.70 -6.69
N ASP A 131 24.32 1.73 -6.33
CA ASP A 131 24.00 3.12 -6.63
C ASP A 131 25.03 3.73 -7.57
N PRO A 132 24.69 4.77 -8.36
CA PRO A 132 25.66 5.58 -9.07
C PRO A 132 26.62 6.26 -8.08
N PRO A 133 27.82 6.65 -8.54
CA PRO A 133 28.77 7.36 -7.71
C PRO A 133 28.14 8.58 -7.05
N ALA A 134 28.53 8.87 -5.79
CA ALA A 134 28.01 10.02 -5.06
C ALA A 134 28.22 11.32 -5.86
N GLY A 135 27.15 12.10 -6.02
CA GLY A 135 27.17 13.34 -6.79
C GLY A 135 27.08 13.16 -8.31
N TYR A 136 26.84 11.93 -8.81
CA TYR A 136 26.57 11.73 -10.23
C TYR A 136 25.39 12.58 -10.68
N GLN A 137 25.55 13.24 -11.82
CA GLN A 137 24.50 14.03 -12.46
C GLN A 137 24.53 13.80 -13.97
N TYR A 138 23.38 13.44 -14.53
CA TYR A 138 23.25 13.33 -15.97
C TYR A 138 23.12 14.70 -16.60
N LEU A 139 24.13 15.11 -17.36
CA LEU A 139 24.21 16.45 -17.96
C LEU A 139 23.68 16.50 -19.40
N ASN A 140 23.65 15.37 -20.09
CA ASN A 140 23.22 15.32 -21.50
C ASN A 140 21.71 15.07 -21.66
N TYR A 141 20.90 15.90 -21.03
CA TYR A 141 19.44 15.76 -21.00
C TYR A 141 18.69 16.52 -22.12
N SER A 142 19.37 17.04 -23.13
CA SER A 142 18.73 17.80 -24.23
C SER A 142 17.69 16.97 -24.99
N ASN A 143 18.01 15.72 -25.31
CA ASN A 143 17.06 14.81 -25.96
C ASN A 143 15.84 14.52 -25.06
N LEU A 144 16.07 14.35 -23.75
CA LEU A 144 15.00 14.14 -22.80
C LEU A 144 14.10 15.38 -22.67
N LEU A 145 14.68 16.59 -22.66
CA LEU A 145 13.90 17.82 -22.66
C LEU A 145 13.06 17.96 -23.92
N SER A 146 13.61 17.70 -25.10
CA SER A 146 12.86 17.73 -26.35
C SER A 146 11.73 16.70 -26.38
N TRP A 147 11.96 15.52 -25.83
CA TRP A 147 10.91 14.51 -25.67
C TRP A 147 9.83 14.96 -24.69
N LEU A 148 10.21 15.51 -23.52
CA LEU A 148 9.29 16.06 -22.52
C LEU A 148 8.42 17.17 -23.11
N ASP A 149 8.99 18.08 -23.88
CA ASP A 149 8.26 19.16 -24.56
C ASP A 149 7.21 18.62 -25.53
N SER A 150 7.51 17.52 -26.21
CA SER A 150 6.59 16.86 -27.14
C SER A 150 5.46 16.08 -26.47
N ILE A 151 5.71 15.47 -25.28
CA ILE A 151 4.74 14.57 -24.64
C ILE A 151 3.85 15.29 -23.62
N LEU A 152 4.37 16.33 -22.94
CA LEU A 152 3.63 17.07 -21.90
C LEU A 152 2.27 17.58 -22.35
N PRO A 153 2.08 18.13 -23.57
CA PRO A 153 0.77 18.60 -24.00
C PRO A 153 -0.36 17.57 -23.96
N SER A 154 -0.03 16.28 -23.92
CA SER A 154 -0.99 15.17 -23.84
C SER A 154 -1.25 14.70 -22.40
N GLN A 155 -0.54 15.27 -21.41
CA GLN A 155 -0.62 14.86 -20.01
C GLN A 155 -1.54 15.77 -19.20
N GLN A 156 -2.17 15.20 -18.16
CA GLN A 156 -3.04 15.93 -17.22
C GLN A 156 -2.34 16.24 -15.89
N ALA A 157 -1.22 15.59 -15.62
CA ALA A 157 -0.31 15.90 -14.50
C ALA A 157 1.11 15.43 -14.80
N LEU A 158 2.06 16.08 -14.16
CA LEU A 158 3.46 15.67 -14.09
C LEU A 158 3.82 15.31 -12.64
N VAL A 159 4.35 14.10 -12.43
CA VAL A 159 4.96 13.68 -11.16
C VAL A 159 6.47 13.70 -11.32
N ILE A 160 7.18 14.40 -10.42
CA ILE A 160 8.63 14.38 -10.29
C ILE A 160 8.96 13.56 -9.04
N SER A 161 9.57 12.38 -9.23
CA SER A 161 9.96 11.47 -8.14
C SER A 161 11.48 11.43 -8.01
N ASP A 162 12.02 12.19 -7.04
CA ASP A 162 13.44 12.49 -6.88
C ASP A 162 14.07 11.74 -5.71
N TYR A 163 14.81 10.67 -5.99
CA TYR A 163 15.58 9.88 -5.01
C TYR A 163 17.06 10.25 -4.97
N ASN A 164 17.44 11.33 -5.67
CA ASN A 164 18.84 11.78 -5.77
C ASN A 164 19.78 10.70 -6.33
N LYS A 165 19.36 10.01 -7.38
CA LYS A 165 20.15 9.00 -8.06
C LYS A 165 20.76 9.48 -9.40
N GLY A 166 20.61 10.78 -9.68
CA GLY A 166 21.31 11.46 -10.78
C GLY A 166 20.50 11.63 -12.06
N THR A 167 19.30 11.09 -12.17
CA THR A 167 18.37 11.36 -13.28
C THR A 167 18.00 12.84 -13.33
N LEU A 168 17.68 13.40 -12.18
CA LEU A 168 17.07 14.71 -12.02
C LEU A 168 18.10 15.80 -11.72
N HIS A 169 18.74 16.32 -12.78
CA HIS A 169 19.60 17.51 -12.67
C HIS A 169 18.73 18.75 -12.35
N PRO A 170 19.20 19.68 -11.50
CA PRO A 170 18.44 20.88 -11.15
C PRO A 170 17.92 21.69 -12.35
N SER A 171 18.72 21.81 -13.43
CA SER A 171 18.28 22.53 -14.63
C SER A 171 17.20 21.76 -15.39
N LEU A 172 17.25 20.41 -15.44
CA LEU A 172 16.19 19.59 -16.02
C LEU A 172 14.88 19.78 -15.27
N ILE A 173 14.90 19.71 -13.93
CA ILE A 173 13.72 19.94 -13.09
C ILE A 173 13.11 21.31 -13.36
N LYS A 174 13.92 22.38 -13.33
CA LYS A 174 13.44 23.74 -13.56
C LYS A 174 12.82 23.92 -14.94
N SER A 175 13.49 23.42 -15.99
CA SER A 175 12.97 23.52 -17.38
C SER A 175 11.67 22.73 -17.53
N THR A 176 11.59 21.51 -16.95
CA THR A 176 10.38 20.68 -17.03
C THR A 176 9.19 21.33 -16.30
N ILE A 177 9.42 21.92 -15.10
CA ILE A 177 8.40 22.66 -14.36
C ILE A 177 7.93 23.88 -15.18
N GLN A 178 8.85 24.60 -15.83
CA GLN A 178 8.49 25.75 -16.69
C GLN A 178 7.64 25.35 -17.89
N ILE A 179 7.99 24.26 -18.58
CA ILE A 179 7.18 23.74 -19.68
C ILE A 179 5.79 23.33 -19.18
N ALA A 180 5.70 22.55 -18.10
CA ALA A 180 4.42 22.13 -17.55
C ALA A 180 3.54 23.32 -17.13
N ASN A 181 4.11 24.33 -16.47
CA ASN A 181 3.38 25.55 -16.09
C ASN A 181 2.89 26.36 -17.30
N SER A 182 3.65 26.40 -18.41
CA SER A 182 3.20 27.07 -19.62
C SER A 182 2.00 26.40 -20.32
N LEU A 183 1.73 25.14 -19.94
CA LEU A 183 0.65 24.31 -20.42
C LEU A 183 -0.48 24.13 -19.39
N ASP A 184 -0.41 24.85 -18.25
CA ASP A 184 -1.34 24.71 -17.11
C ASP A 184 -1.42 23.28 -16.54
N ILE A 185 -0.33 22.50 -16.67
CA ILE A 185 -0.25 21.12 -16.16
C ILE A 185 0.24 21.14 -14.71
N PRO A 186 -0.51 20.58 -13.75
CA PRO A 186 -0.07 20.53 -12.37
C PRO A 186 1.16 19.65 -12.22
N VAL A 187 2.14 20.15 -11.45
CA VAL A 187 3.39 19.46 -11.14
C VAL A 187 3.39 19.05 -9.67
N LEU A 188 3.45 17.75 -9.43
CA LEU A 188 3.52 17.18 -8.08
C LEU A 188 4.93 16.61 -7.86
N VAL A 189 5.57 16.98 -6.75
CA VAL A 189 6.95 16.61 -6.46
C VAL A 189 7.02 15.72 -5.22
N ASP A 190 7.67 14.57 -5.35
CA ASP A 190 8.20 13.79 -4.23
C ASP A 190 9.70 14.13 -4.12
N PRO A 191 10.11 14.96 -3.15
CA PRO A 191 11.42 15.57 -3.16
C PRO A 191 12.49 14.68 -2.54
N ARG A 192 13.73 14.81 -3.00
CA ARG A 192 14.89 14.18 -2.38
C ARG A 192 15.20 14.80 -0.99
N ASN A 193 15.85 14.00 -0.15
CA ASN A 193 16.30 14.44 1.18
C ASN A 193 17.56 15.32 1.09
N LEU A 194 17.43 16.52 0.50
CA LEU A 194 18.48 17.55 0.45
C LEU A 194 17.86 18.88 0.88
N GLY A 195 18.62 19.69 1.62
CA GLY A 195 18.13 20.93 2.21
C GLY A 195 17.72 22.06 1.23
N ASP A 196 18.04 21.94 -0.07
CA ASP A 196 17.71 22.97 -1.06
C ASP A 196 16.53 22.55 -1.94
N TYR A 197 15.35 23.10 -1.63
CA TYR A 197 14.13 22.91 -2.41
C TYR A 197 13.87 24.00 -3.46
N GLU A 198 14.74 24.98 -3.59
CA GLU A 198 14.65 26.02 -4.64
C GLU A 198 14.63 25.40 -6.07
N ILE A 199 15.18 24.20 -6.23
CA ILE A 199 15.16 23.48 -7.50
C ILE A 199 13.76 23.10 -7.95
N TYR A 200 12.78 22.98 -7.04
CA TYR A 200 11.39 22.64 -7.32
C TYR A 200 10.46 23.85 -7.40
N LYS A 201 11.03 25.06 -7.35
CA LYS A 201 10.26 26.31 -7.37
C LYS A 201 9.32 26.37 -8.56
N GLY A 202 8.03 26.68 -8.29
CA GLY A 202 6.97 26.70 -9.27
C GLY A 202 6.21 25.37 -9.43
N CYS A 203 6.53 24.33 -8.65
CA CYS A 203 5.68 23.15 -8.57
C CYS A 203 4.30 23.51 -7.97
N SER A 204 3.26 22.77 -8.35
CA SER A 204 1.91 22.98 -7.80
C SER A 204 1.78 22.34 -6.41
N TRP A 205 2.41 21.18 -6.22
CA TRP A 205 2.40 20.41 -4.98
C TRP A 205 3.79 19.88 -4.65
N ILE A 206 4.07 19.76 -3.36
CA ILE A 206 5.24 19.03 -2.88
C ILE A 206 4.86 18.16 -1.67
N LYS A 207 5.40 16.93 -1.66
CA LYS A 207 5.10 15.91 -0.64
C LYS A 207 6.36 15.51 0.14
N PRO A 208 6.92 16.36 0.99
CA PRO A 208 8.01 15.96 1.86
C PRO A 208 7.51 15.09 3.03
N ASN A 209 8.40 14.25 3.56
CA ASN A 209 8.21 13.67 4.88
C ASN A 209 8.77 14.59 5.98
N ARG A 210 8.55 14.23 7.25
CA ARG A 210 9.00 14.99 8.43
C ARG A 210 10.51 15.31 8.40
N LYS A 211 11.33 14.34 8.02
CA LYS A 211 12.79 14.48 7.98
C LYS A 211 13.22 15.38 6.82
N GLU A 212 12.64 15.23 5.68
CA GLU A 212 12.89 16.02 4.47
C GLU A 212 12.50 17.49 4.67
N ALA A 213 11.28 17.74 5.17
CA ALA A 213 10.84 19.09 5.49
C ALA A 213 11.71 19.73 6.58
N GLY A 214 12.11 18.95 7.58
CA GLY A 214 13.04 19.41 8.62
C GLY A 214 14.39 19.83 8.05
N ALA A 215 14.97 19.04 7.16
CA ALA A 215 16.24 19.36 6.49
C ALA A 215 16.12 20.60 5.60
N ALA A 216 15.03 20.75 4.85
CA ALA A 216 14.80 21.86 3.93
C ALA A 216 14.51 23.20 4.63
N THR A 217 13.98 23.17 5.85
CA THR A 217 13.59 24.37 6.61
C THR A 217 14.49 24.69 7.79
N GLY A 218 15.32 23.75 8.24
CA GLY A 218 16.10 23.87 9.47
C GLY A 218 15.27 23.68 10.75
N ILE A 219 13.99 23.29 10.65
CA ILE A 219 13.07 23.10 11.77
C ILE A 219 13.03 21.65 12.21
N SER A 220 13.26 21.36 13.49
CA SER A 220 12.96 20.04 14.07
C SER A 220 11.46 19.90 14.27
N ILE A 221 10.80 19.12 13.39
CA ILE A 221 9.35 18.93 13.42
C ILE A 221 8.99 17.87 14.47
N ARG A 222 8.36 18.30 15.58
CA ARG A 222 8.01 17.44 16.73
C ARG A 222 6.52 17.37 17.01
N ASP A 223 5.79 18.42 16.61
CA ASP A 223 4.38 18.63 16.87
C ASP A 223 3.70 19.38 15.71
N GLN A 224 2.40 19.62 15.83
CA GLN A 224 1.62 20.31 14.82
C GLN A 224 2.10 21.75 14.59
N GLU A 225 2.50 22.46 15.63
CA GLU A 225 2.97 23.86 15.52
C GLU A 225 4.25 23.95 14.68
N THR A 226 5.23 23.10 14.96
CA THR A 226 6.48 23.04 14.20
C THR A 226 6.27 22.53 12.77
N ALA A 227 5.28 21.65 12.54
CA ALA A 227 4.89 21.21 11.20
C ALA A 227 4.29 22.35 10.37
N LEU A 228 3.40 23.17 10.96
CA LEU A 228 2.83 24.35 10.29
C LEU A 228 3.90 25.40 9.96
N LYS A 229 4.83 25.65 10.87
CA LYS A 229 5.96 26.58 10.62
C LYS A 229 6.81 26.08 9.45
N ALA A 230 7.15 24.80 9.42
CA ALA A 230 7.94 24.21 8.34
C ALA A 230 7.17 24.28 6.99
N ALA A 231 5.89 23.94 6.98
CA ALA A 231 5.05 24.00 5.77
C ALA A 231 4.95 25.45 5.23
N GLY A 232 4.78 26.45 6.10
CA GLY A 232 4.74 27.86 5.70
C GLY A 232 6.06 28.34 5.07
N ILE A 233 7.21 27.93 5.61
CA ILE A 233 8.53 28.25 5.03
C ILE A 233 8.68 27.59 3.65
N LEU A 234 8.29 26.31 3.52
CA LEU A 234 8.35 25.59 2.24
C LEU A 234 7.46 26.26 1.19
N GLN A 235 6.25 26.61 1.55
CA GLN A 235 5.32 27.30 0.65
C GLN A 235 5.90 28.62 0.12
N GLN A 236 6.48 29.43 0.97
CA GLN A 236 7.13 30.68 0.55
C GLN A 236 8.32 30.43 -0.38
N LYS A 237 9.19 29.47 -0.07
CA LYS A 237 10.33 29.09 -0.93
C LYS A 237 9.89 28.62 -2.30
N LEU A 238 8.74 27.96 -2.41
CA LEU A 238 8.24 27.32 -3.64
C LEU A 238 7.22 28.14 -4.42
N ASN A 239 7.04 29.44 -4.08
CA ASN A 239 6.07 30.33 -4.72
C ASN A 239 4.60 29.90 -4.60
N GLY A 240 4.19 29.42 -3.43
CA GLY A 240 2.80 29.13 -3.13
C GLY A 240 2.37 27.69 -3.42
N ALA A 241 3.31 26.76 -3.55
CA ALA A 241 2.98 25.33 -3.69
C ALA A 241 2.14 24.82 -2.52
N ILE A 242 1.22 23.90 -2.79
CA ILE A 242 0.50 23.16 -1.75
C ILE A 242 1.43 22.13 -1.13
N ILE A 243 1.49 22.08 0.20
CA ILE A 243 2.37 21.17 0.93
C ILE A 243 1.55 19.99 1.47
N ALA A 244 1.89 18.79 1.07
CA ALA A 244 1.35 17.54 1.61
C ALA A 244 2.46 16.91 2.50
N LEU A 245 2.57 17.34 3.76
CA LEU A 245 3.64 16.92 4.66
C LEU A 245 3.25 15.63 5.40
N SER A 246 3.96 14.54 5.09
CA SER A 246 3.80 13.27 5.79
C SER A 246 4.45 13.34 7.18
N LEU A 247 3.68 13.00 8.21
CA LEU A 247 4.05 13.10 9.63
C LEU A 247 4.18 11.72 10.31
N ASP A 248 4.59 10.71 9.58
CA ASP A 248 4.74 9.33 10.06
C ASP A 248 3.44 8.83 10.72
N LYS A 249 3.51 8.41 11.99
CA LYS A 249 2.36 7.96 12.77
C LYS A 249 1.30 9.04 13.04
N ASP A 250 1.66 10.32 12.91
CA ASP A 250 0.75 11.45 13.16
C ASP A 250 -0.11 11.80 11.93
N GLY A 251 0.13 11.13 10.78
CA GLY A 251 -0.67 11.25 9.57
C GLY A 251 -0.12 12.24 8.54
N LEU A 252 -0.98 13.05 7.95
CA LEU A 252 -0.67 13.98 6.86
C LEU A 252 -1.16 15.39 7.19
N LEU A 253 -0.29 16.38 7.03
CA LEU A 253 -0.67 17.79 7.00
C LEU A 253 -0.83 18.24 5.55
N LEU A 254 -2.04 18.64 5.18
CA LEU A 254 -2.30 19.46 4.01
C LEU A 254 -2.21 20.92 4.40
N PHE A 255 -1.32 21.69 3.75
CA PHE A 255 -1.15 23.11 4.00
C PHE A 255 -1.23 23.88 2.69
N GLN A 256 -2.23 24.75 2.57
CA GLN A 256 -2.48 25.64 1.42
C GLN A 256 -2.14 27.09 1.76
N SER A 257 -2.34 27.49 3.00
CA SER A 257 -1.94 28.79 3.57
C SER A 257 -1.95 28.72 5.09
N SER A 258 -1.51 29.81 5.75
CA SER A 258 -1.59 29.94 7.22
C SER A 258 -3.03 29.87 7.77
N GLU A 259 -4.02 30.19 6.94
CA GLU A 259 -5.45 30.17 7.30
C GLU A 259 -6.14 28.90 6.79
N GLU A 260 -5.51 28.17 5.86
CA GLU A 260 -6.10 27.05 5.15
C GLU A 260 -5.20 25.80 5.25
N PHE A 261 -5.41 25.00 6.28
CA PHE A 261 -4.70 23.74 6.50
C PHE A 261 -5.59 22.68 7.17
N ILE A 262 -5.25 21.41 6.98
CA ILE A 262 -5.94 20.28 7.59
C ILE A 262 -4.92 19.24 8.04
N PHE A 263 -5.08 18.71 9.27
CA PHE A 263 -4.38 17.53 9.73
C PHE A 263 -5.27 16.29 9.56
N PHE A 264 -4.85 15.37 8.72
CA PHE A 264 -5.48 14.05 8.59
C PHE A 264 -4.73 13.09 9.51
N GLY A 265 -5.37 12.68 10.60
CA GLY A 265 -4.80 11.70 11.53
C GLY A 265 -4.68 10.31 10.92
N THR A 266 -3.75 9.52 11.44
CA THR A 266 -3.69 8.08 11.13
C THR A 266 -4.62 7.37 12.12
N GLU A 267 -5.53 6.54 11.62
CA GLU A 267 -6.22 5.59 12.50
C GLU A 267 -5.16 4.64 13.09
N ALA A 268 -5.26 4.38 14.40
CA ALA A 268 -4.31 3.52 15.11
C ALA A 268 -4.30 2.11 14.52
N LEU A 269 -3.32 1.82 13.68
CA LEU A 269 -3.15 0.57 12.95
C LEU A 269 -1.82 -0.08 13.36
N GLU A 270 -1.78 -1.39 13.30
CA GLU A 270 -0.51 -2.10 13.34
C GLU A 270 0.31 -1.71 12.10
N VAL A 271 1.48 -1.14 12.30
CA VAL A 271 2.42 -0.76 11.25
C VAL A 271 3.38 -1.93 11.04
N PHE A 272 3.36 -2.53 9.84
CA PHE A 272 4.27 -3.62 9.49
C PHE A 272 5.49 -3.10 8.71
N ASP A 273 5.27 -2.23 7.73
CA ASP A 273 6.34 -1.63 6.92
C ASP A 273 5.93 -0.23 6.47
N VAL A 274 6.88 0.68 6.41
CA VAL A 274 6.64 2.07 5.96
C VAL A 274 7.13 2.32 4.53
N VAL A 275 7.72 1.31 3.89
CA VAL A 275 8.26 1.41 2.53
C VAL A 275 7.10 1.49 1.54
N GLY A 276 7.14 2.48 0.63
CA GLY A 276 6.15 2.66 -0.42
C GLY A 276 5.00 3.63 -0.07
N ALA A 277 4.68 3.83 1.23
CA ALA A 277 3.57 4.71 1.64
C ALA A 277 3.66 6.12 1.04
N GLY A 278 4.87 6.68 0.91
CA GLY A 278 5.10 7.95 0.24
C GLY A 278 4.73 7.92 -1.24
N ASP A 279 5.07 6.82 -1.92
CA ASP A 279 4.76 6.63 -3.34
C ASP A 279 3.26 6.49 -3.58
N MET A 280 2.54 5.84 -2.66
CA MET A 280 1.08 5.75 -2.69
C MET A 280 0.43 7.13 -2.50
N VAL A 281 0.93 7.93 -1.55
CA VAL A 281 0.44 9.31 -1.34
C VAL A 281 0.55 10.12 -2.61
N ILE A 282 1.74 10.19 -3.24
CA ILE A 282 1.94 11.01 -4.44
C ILE A 282 1.12 10.48 -5.62
N SER A 283 0.94 9.17 -5.73
CA SER A 283 0.13 8.54 -6.79
C SER A 283 -1.35 8.93 -6.67
N ILE A 284 -1.95 8.82 -5.49
CA ILE A 284 -3.36 9.20 -5.28
C ILE A 284 -3.54 10.70 -5.43
N LEU A 285 -2.62 11.52 -4.89
CA LEU A 285 -2.67 12.97 -5.07
C LEU A 285 -2.68 13.33 -6.55
N SER A 286 -1.75 12.77 -7.34
CA SER A 286 -1.65 13.11 -8.77
C SER A 286 -2.88 12.64 -9.57
N MET A 287 -3.43 11.47 -9.28
CA MET A 287 -4.66 10.98 -9.90
C MET A 287 -5.85 11.91 -9.62
N LEU A 288 -6.06 12.33 -8.39
CA LEU A 288 -7.20 13.15 -8.01
C LEU A 288 -7.05 14.61 -8.44
N VAL A 289 -5.84 15.17 -8.31
CA VAL A 289 -5.54 16.53 -8.76
C VAL A 289 -5.72 16.66 -10.28
N SER A 290 -5.21 15.69 -11.06
CA SER A 290 -5.40 15.66 -12.52
C SER A 290 -6.86 15.46 -12.94
N SER A 291 -7.70 14.97 -12.05
CA SER A 291 -9.15 14.80 -12.26
C SER A 291 -9.98 15.98 -11.71
N GLY A 292 -9.34 17.04 -11.23
CA GLY A 292 -10.02 18.26 -10.75
C GLY A 292 -10.56 18.19 -9.31
N ALA A 293 -10.18 17.19 -8.53
CA ALA A 293 -10.57 17.11 -7.12
C ALA A 293 -9.96 18.25 -6.29
N THR A 294 -10.68 18.70 -5.25
CA THR A 294 -10.16 19.71 -4.33
C THR A 294 -8.97 19.18 -3.54
N PRO A 295 -8.03 20.03 -3.09
CA PRO A 295 -6.87 19.61 -2.32
C PRO A 295 -7.21 18.78 -1.07
N SER A 296 -8.28 19.14 -0.35
CA SER A 296 -8.72 18.44 0.85
C SER A 296 -9.19 17.02 0.56
N ILE A 297 -9.94 16.83 -0.54
CA ILE A 297 -10.40 15.51 -0.99
C ILE A 297 -9.19 14.66 -1.43
N ALA A 298 -8.30 15.21 -2.23
CA ALA A 298 -7.12 14.50 -2.70
C ALA A 298 -6.24 14.03 -1.53
N ALA A 299 -5.97 14.90 -0.55
CA ALA A 299 -5.18 14.58 0.64
C ALA A 299 -5.86 13.54 1.54
N HIS A 300 -7.19 13.58 1.68
CA HIS A 300 -7.94 12.58 2.46
C HIS A 300 -7.77 11.17 1.89
N TRP A 301 -7.96 11.00 0.58
CA TRP A 301 -7.78 9.73 -0.10
C TRP A 301 -6.32 9.26 -0.09
N ALA A 302 -5.37 10.18 -0.27
CA ALA A 302 -3.94 9.88 -0.22
C ALA A 302 -3.52 9.34 1.16
N GLN A 303 -4.01 9.94 2.25
CA GLN A 303 -3.79 9.47 3.61
C GLN A 303 -4.38 8.08 3.84
N LEU A 304 -5.58 7.80 3.30
CA LEU A 304 -6.20 6.48 3.40
C LEU A 304 -5.38 5.41 2.67
N GLY A 305 -4.91 5.69 1.44
CA GLY A 305 -4.07 4.77 0.67
C GLY A 305 -2.75 4.47 1.38
N ALA A 306 -2.09 5.50 1.93
CA ALA A 306 -0.88 5.32 2.74
C ALA A 306 -1.14 4.45 3.99
N ALA A 307 -2.27 4.68 4.68
CA ALA A 307 -2.66 3.88 5.83
C ALA A 307 -2.95 2.41 5.49
N MET A 308 -3.36 2.12 4.26
CA MET A 308 -3.49 0.73 3.79
C MET A 308 -2.13 0.10 3.51
N GLU A 309 -1.20 0.84 2.89
CA GLU A 309 0.10 0.29 2.49
C GLU A 309 0.97 -0.10 3.69
N ILE A 310 1.03 0.73 4.74
CA ILE A 310 1.81 0.43 5.96
C ILE A 310 1.35 -0.81 6.72
N GLN A 311 0.19 -1.38 6.39
CA GLN A 311 -0.33 -2.64 6.96
C GLN A 311 0.19 -3.89 6.24
N HIS A 312 1.06 -3.73 5.24
CA HIS A 312 1.60 -4.84 4.45
C HIS A 312 3.13 -4.85 4.54
N VAL A 313 3.72 -6.04 4.37
CA VAL A 313 5.18 -6.18 4.30
C VAL A 313 5.62 -5.95 2.86
N GLY A 314 6.53 -5.00 2.67
CA GLY A 314 7.02 -4.59 1.35
C GLY A 314 6.00 -3.74 0.58
N VAL A 315 6.38 -3.34 -0.63
CA VAL A 315 5.56 -2.46 -1.49
C VAL A 315 4.38 -3.24 -2.08
N VAL A 316 3.17 -2.74 -1.90
CA VAL A 316 1.92 -3.34 -2.41
C VAL A 316 1.08 -2.27 -3.10
N SER A 317 0.75 -2.46 -4.37
CA SER A 317 -0.20 -1.59 -5.05
C SER A 317 -1.64 -2.07 -4.84
N PHE A 318 -2.56 -1.13 -4.66
CA PHE A 318 -3.99 -1.41 -4.45
C PHE A 318 -4.81 -0.97 -5.63
N GLU A 319 -5.80 -1.78 -6.00
CA GLU A 319 -6.82 -1.37 -6.96
C GLU A 319 -7.69 -0.23 -6.38
N ARG A 320 -8.16 0.64 -7.26
CA ARG A 320 -9.03 1.76 -6.88
C ARG A 320 -10.26 1.32 -6.08
N GLU A 321 -10.84 0.19 -6.45
CA GLU A 321 -12.01 -0.37 -5.75
C GLU A 321 -11.67 -0.90 -4.33
N GLU A 322 -10.45 -1.37 -4.10
CA GLU A 322 -10.02 -1.80 -2.76
C GLU A 322 -9.93 -0.60 -1.79
N ILE A 323 -9.35 0.52 -2.27
CA ILE A 323 -9.27 1.76 -1.50
C ILE A 323 -10.67 2.33 -1.27
N ARG A 324 -11.54 2.30 -2.29
CA ARG A 324 -12.95 2.70 -2.15
C ARG A 324 -13.70 1.89 -1.10
N LYS A 325 -13.57 0.58 -1.14
CA LYS A 325 -14.15 -0.30 -0.12
C LYS A 325 -13.62 0.01 1.28
N ARG A 326 -12.35 0.31 1.42
CA ARG A 326 -11.75 0.73 2.67
C ARG A 326 -12.37 2.02 3.19
N PHE A 327 -12.61 3.00 2.33
CA PHE A 327 -13.27 4.25 2.70
C PHE A 327 -14.71 4.02 3.18
N VAL A 328 -15.51 3.28 2.42
CA VAL A 328 -16.94 3.05 2.71
C VAL A 328 -17.14 2.18 3.95
N TYR A 329 -16.34 1.13 4.11
CA TYR A 329 -16.56 0.10 5.14
C TYR A 329 -15.54 0.14 6.29
N GLY A 330 -14.60 1.08 6.26
CA GLY A 330 -13.58 1.21 7.29
C GLY A 330 -12.72 -0.04 7.46
N HIS A 331 -12.29 -0.31 8.70
CA HIS A 331 -11.47 -1.48 9.03
C HIS A 331 -12.15 -2.82 8.78
N THR A 332 -13.48 -2.86 8.70
CA THR A 332 -14.23 -4.11 8.50
C THR A 332 -13.93 -4.75 7.15
N SER A 333 -13.68 -3.94 6.10
CA SER A 333 -13.38 -4.46 4.76
C SER A 333 -12.05 -5.21 4.69
N THR A 334 -11.05 -4.83 5.49
CA THR A 334 -9.72 -5.47 5.50
C THR A 334 -9.72 -6.82 6.22
N LYS A 335 -10.71 -7.07 7.07
CA LYS A 335 -10.86 -8.36 7.75
C LYS A 335 -11.51 -9.43 6.89
N ILE A 336 -12.20 -9.05 5.81
CA ILE A 336 -12.84 -10.01 4.88
C ILE A 336 -11.81 -10.38 3.83
N VAL A 337 -11.39 -11.65 3.80
CA VAL A 337 -10.29 -12.13 2.96
C VAL A 337 -10.64 -13.41 2.21
N SER A 338 -10.00 -13.63 1.06
CA SER A 338 -10.06 -14.91 0.36
C SER A 338 -9.21 -15.97 1.07
N LEU A 339 -9.52 -17.25 0.85
CA LEU A 339 -8.75 -18.37 1.42
C LEU A 339 -7.27 -18.27 1.04
N LYS A 340 -6.96 -17.96 -0.23
CA LYS A 340 -5.58 -17.81 -0.72
C LYS A 340 -4.83 -16.70 0.02
N ARG A 341 -5.47 -15.53 0.22
CA ARG A 341 -4.86 -14.40 0.95
C ARG A 341 -4.64 -14.74 2.42
N LEU A 342 -5.62 -15.41 3.04
CA LEU A 342 -5.51 -15.83 4.44
C LEU A 342 -4.37 -16.85 4.65
N GLN A 343 -4.20 -17.80 3.73
CA GLN A 343 -3.05 -18.73 3.74
C GLN A 343 -1.71 -17.99 3.66
N GLN A 344 -1.60 -17.00 2.76
CA GLN A 344 -0.39 -16.18 2.63
C GLN A 344 -0.12 -15.39 3.91
N GLU A 345 -1.14 -14.80 4.49
CA GLU A 345 -1.02 -14.06 5.75
C GLU A 345 -0.58 -14.94 6.92
N LEU A 346 -1.19 -16.12 7.05
CA LEU A 346 -0.85 -17.07 8.12
C LEU A 346 0.55 -17.66 7.96
N ALA A 347 1.03 -17.84 6.73
CA ALA A 347 2.39 -18.28 6.44
C ALA A 347 3.46 -17.25 6.86
N LEU A 348 3.05 -16.00 7.05
CA LEU A 348 3.92 -14.88 7.47
C LEU A 348 3.82 -14.58 8.98
N LYS A 349 2.91 -15.21 9.71
CA LYS A 349 2.73 -15.00 11.15
C LYS A 349 3.51 -16.03 11.97
N ASP A 350 4.16 -15.56 13.02
CA ASP A 350 4.75 -16.41 14.04
C ASP A 350 3.68 -17.22 14.78
N GLU A 351 4.07 -18.36 15.35
CA GLU A 351 3.39 -19.47 16.02
C GLU A 351 2.06 -19.22 16.77
N SER A 352 1.36 -18.10 16.55
CA SER A 352 0.05 -17.87 17.15
C SER A 352 -0.95 -18.91 16.65
N PRO A 353 -1.63 -19.66 17.53
CA PRO A 353 -2.56 -20.68 17.11
C PRO A 353 -3.72 -20.06 16.33
N VAL A 354 -4.07 -20.66 15.18
CA VAL A 354 -5.28 -20.28 14.44
C VAL A 354 -6.47 -20.89 15.16
N VAL A 355 -7.41 -20.03 15.56
CA VAL A 355 -8.70 -20.36 16.18
C VAL A 355 -9.79 -20.12 15.16
N ILE A 356 -10.54 -21.14 14.77
CA ILE A 356 -11.57 -20.99 13.74
C ILE A 356 -12.94 -21.43 14.25
N THR A 357 -13.95 -20.70 13.84
CA THR A 357 -15.35 -21.13 13.94
C THR A 357 -16.03 -20.94 12.58
N ASN A 358 -17.05 -21.74 12.29
CA ASN A 358 -17.81 -21.62 11.05
C ASN A 358 -19.32 -21.67 11.29
N GLY A 359 -20.07 -21.10 10.36
CA GLY A 359 -21.53 -21.09 10.40
C GLY A 359 -22.17 -20.19 9.36
N TYR A 360 -23.48 -20.19 9.29
CA TYR A 360 -24.22 -19.36 8.34
C TYR A 360 -24.30 -17.90 8.79
N PHE A 361 -24.46 -17.64 10.07
CA PHE A 361 -24.62 -16.30 10.66
C PHE A 361 -25.69 -15.44 9.95
N ASP A 362 -26.72 -16.10 9.45
CA ASP A 362 -27.83 -15.49 8.70
C ASP A 362 -28.63 -14.47 9.54
N LYS A 363 -28.79 -14.77 10.84
CA LYS A 363 -29.38 -13.85 11.83
C LYS A 363 -28.41 -13.70 12.99
N LEU A 364 -27.66 -12.61 12.98
CA LEU A 364 -26.77 -12.31 14.10
C LEU A 364 -27.59 -11.90 15.31
N SER A 365 -27.41 -12.59 16.44
CA SER A 365 -28.11 -12.36 17.70
C SER A 365 -27.16 -12.08 18.85
N SER A 366 -27.67 -11.61 19.98
CA SER A 366 -26.87 -11.42 21.20
C SER A 366 -26.13 -12.70 21.65
N THR A 367 -26.73 -13.86 21.42
CA THR A 367 -26.09 -15.16 21.65
C THR A 367 -24.85 -15.37 20.80
N HIS A 368 -24.92 -15.03 19.49
CA HIS A 368 -23.76 -15.10 18.60
C HIS A 368 -22.67 -14.10 19.04
N LEU A 369 -23.03 -12.89 19.45
CA LEU A 369 -22.07 -11.89 19.93
C LEU A 369 -21.32 -12.36 21.18
N LYS A 370 -22.06 -12.94 22.16
CA LYS A 370 -21.45 -13.54 23.37
C LYS A 370 -20.54 -14.71 23.03
N PHE A 371 -20.95 -15.59 22.13
CA PHE A 371 -20.17 -16.72 21.65
C PHE A 371 -18.86 -16.24 20.99
N LEU A 372 -18.94 -15.33 19.99
CA LEU A 372 -17.79 -14.80 19.29
C LEU A 372 -16.84 -14.01 20.22
N GLY A 373 -17.39 -13.28 21.21
CA GLY A 373 -16.60 -12.59 22.22
C GLY A 373 -15.72 -13.53 23.08
N GLN A 374 -16.16 -14.78 23.29
CA GLN A 374 -15.40 -15.78 24.06
C GLN A 374 -14.21 -16.36 23.28
N LEU A 375 -14.12 -16.22 21.95
CA LEU A 375 -13.00 -16.73 21.15
C LEU A 375 -11.64 -16.17 21.60
N ARG A 376 -11.62 -14.94 22.14
CA ARG A 376 -10.40 -14.33 22.68
C ARG A 376 -9.75 -15.08 23.85
N LYS A 377 -10.49 -15.97 24.52
CA LYS A 377 -9.93 -16.81 25.60
C LYS A 377 -8.80 -17.72 25.13
N PHE A 378 -8.81 -18.07 23.84
CA PHE A 378 -7.82 -18.98 23.26
C PHE A 378 -6.50 -18.30 22.88
N LYS A 379 -6.37 -16.97 23.05
CA LYS A 379 -5.15 -16.18 22.77
C LYS A 379 -4.53 -16.50 21.39
N GLY A 380 -5.38 -16.69 20.37
CA GLY A 380 -4.97 -17.04 19.01
C GLY A 380 -5.54 -16.10 17.98
N PHE A 381 -5.14 -16.29 16.73
CA PHE A 381 -5.65 -15.58 15.58
C PHE A 381 -7.02 -16.11 15.20
N THR A 382 -8.06 -15.29 15.38
CA THR A 382 -9.46 -15.71 15.28
C THR A 382 -9.98 -15.53 13.86
N VAL A 383 -10.41 -16.64 13.26
CA VAL A 383 -11.04 -16.68 11.93
C VAL A 383 -12.50 -17.10 12.05
N VAL A 384 -13.40 -16.38 11.39
CA VAL A 384 -14.79 -16.79 11.23
C VAL A 384 -15.03 -17.14 9.77
N ALA A 385 -15.31 -18.41 9.48
CA ALA A 385 -15.64 -18.89 8.14
C ALA A 385 -17.16 -18.96 7.95
N ILE A 386 -17.69 -18.30 6.92
CA ILE A 386 -19.12 -18.29 6.62
C ILE A 386 -19.42 -18.90 5.26
N ASN A 387 -20.52 -19.60 5.15
CA ASN A 387 -21.01 -20.14 3.88
C ASN A 387 -21.45 -19.01 2.95
N SER A 388 -21.17 -19.15 1.64
CA SER A 388 -21.73 -18.29 0.61
C SER A 388 -23.26 -18.43 0.54
N ASP A 389 -23.92 -17.47 -0.08
CA ASP A 389 -25.37 -17.51 -0.28
C ASP A 389 -25.81 -18.74 -1.09
N ALA A 390 -25.00 -19.07 -2.12
CA ALA A 390 -25.22 -20.27 -2.93
C ALA A 390 -25.11 -21.56 -2.10
N SER A 391 -24.14 -21.66 -1.18
CA SER A 391 -24.00 -22.79 -0.27
C SER A 391 -25.18 -22.92 0.68
N ILE A 392 -25.65 -21.80 1.25
CA ILE A 392 -26.82 -21.80 2.14
C ILE A 392 -28.08 -22.23 1.41
N GLN A 393 -28.29 -21.70 0.20
CA GLN A 393 -29.46 -22.06 -0.61
C GLN A 393 -29.48 -23.55 -0.96
N ARG A 394 -28.33 -24.16 -1.31
CA ARG A 394 -28.23 -25.60 -1.55
C ARG A 394 -28.59 -26.42 -0.31
N LYS A 395 -28.14 -25.99 0.89
CA LYS A 395 -28.35 -26.73 2.14
C LYS A 395 -29.71 -26.53 2.78
N LYS A 396 -30.28 -25.33 2.71
CA LYS A 396 -31.55 -24.98 3.38
C LYS A 396 -32.74 -24.96 2.42
N GLY A 397 -32.51 -24.87 1.11
CA GLY A 397 -33.57 -24.69 0.12
C GLY A 397 -34.07 -23.25 -0.04
N GLU A 398 -33.60 -22.34 0.81
CA GLU A 398 -33.97 -20.92 0.86
C GLU A 398 -32.72 -20.04 0.89
N PRO A 399 -32.73 -18.85 0.24
CA PRO A 399 -31.65 -17.90 0.35
C PRO A 399 -31.56 -17.33 1.79
N PRO A 400 -30.39 -16.87 2.24
CA PRO A 400 -30.25 -16.22 3.53
C PRO A 400 -31.00 -14.87 3.56
N LEU A 401 -31.26 -14.37 4.76
CA LEU A 401 -31.91 -13.06 4.98
C LEU A 401 -30.98 -11.90 4.59
N LEU A 402 -29.69 -12.03 4.95
CA LEU A 402 -28.63 -11.09 4.62
C LEU A 402 -27.68 -11.73 3.62
N ASP A 403 -27.25 -10.96 2.63
CA ASP A 403 -26.24 -11.45 1.68
C ASP A 403 -24.90 -11.77 2.37
N GLU A 404 -24.09 -12.58 1.70
CA GLU A 404 -22.82 -13.06 2.27
C GLU A 404 -21.87 -11.92 2.67
N MET A 405 -21.89 -10.80 1.92
CA MET A 405 -21.04 -9.66 2.23
C MET A 405 -21.59 -8.86 3.42
N GLU A 406 -22.89 -8.73 3.58
CA GLU A 406 -23.50 -8.10 4.76
C GLU A 406 -23.22 -8.92 6.02
N ARG A 407 -23.37 -10.25 5.94
CA ARG A 407 -23.02 -11.17 7.04
C ARG A 407 -21.54 -11.07 7.42
N ALA A 408 -20.66 -11.07 6.41
CA ALA A 408 -19.22 -10.93 6.61
C ALA A 408 -18.87 -9.59 7.27
N ARG A 409 -19.49 -8.47 6.85
CA ARG A 409 -19.26 -7.13 7.42
C ARG A 409 -19.66 -7.05 8.88
N LEU A 410 -20.84 -7.60 9.24
CA LEU A 410 -21.30 -7.65 10.63
C LEU A 410 -20.30 -8.39 11.53
N LEU A 411 -19.78 -9.53 11.06
CA LEU A 411 -18.79 -10.31 11.80
C LEU A 411 -17.43 -9.60 11.86
N ALA A 412 -16.99 -9.00 10.78
CA ALA A 412 -15.74 -8.25 10.70
C ALA A 412 -15.74 -6.99 11.60
N SER A 413 -16.92 -6.42 11.90
CA SER A 413 -17.04 -5.30 12.84
C SER A 413 -16.73 -5.68 14.30
N LEU A 414 -16.74 -6.97 14.61
CA LEU A 414 -16.48 -7.44 15.95
C LEU A 414 -14.99 -7.39 16.28
N GLN A 415 -14.67 -6.81 17.43
CA GLN A 415 -13.29 -6.71 17.90
C GLN A 415 -12.66 -8.09 18.15
N SER A 416 -13.45 -9.11 18.47
CA SER A 416 -12.98 -10.49 18.73
C SER A 416 -12.69 -11.29 17.46
N VAL A 417 -12.91 -10.75 16.27
CA VAL A 417 -12.71 -11.42 14.98
C VAL A 417 -11.55 -10.75 14.26
N ASP A 418 -10.52 -11.49 13.92
CA ASP A 418 -9.37 -10.99 13.17
C ASP A 418 -9.59 -11.09 11.67
N ARG A 419 -10.20 -12.20 11.19
CA ARG A 419 -10.55 -12.38 9.76
C ARG A 419 -11.89 -13.07 9.59
N VAL A 420 -12.55 -12.73 8.50
CA VAL A 420 -13.76 -13.40 8.00
C VAL A 420 -13.46 -13.97 6.62
N LEU A 421 -13.82 -15.22 6.41
CA LEU A 421 -13.66 -15.95 5.16
C LEU A 421 -15.05 -16.39 4.66
N ILE A 422 -15.37 -16.11 3.40
CA ILE A 422 -16.53 -16.65 2.72
C ILE A 422 -16.07 -17.87 1.92
N PHE A 423 -16.76 -19.02 2.06
CA PHE A 423 -16.47 -20.25 1.31
C PHE A 423 -17.71 -20.76 0.59
N GLU A 424 -17.51 -21.40 -0.56
CA GLU A 424 -18.59 -21.82 -1.45
C GLU A 424 -19.02 -23.26 -1.25
N GLU A 425 -18.21 -24.06 -0.59
CA GLU A 425 -18.48 -25.47 -0.32
C GLU A 425 -19.61 -25.64 0.70
N ASP A 426 -20.22 -26.83 0.72
CA ASP A 426 -21.32 -27.11 1.64
C ASP A 426 -20.88 -27.31 3.09
N ASN A 427 -19.60 -27.61 3.33
CA ASN A 427 -18.97 -27.70 4.66
C ASN A 427 -17.59 -27.07 4.66
N CYS A 428 -17.02 -26.88 5.85
CA CYS A 428 -15.76 -26.18 6.06
C CYS A 428 -14.50 -27.07 5.95
N CYS A 429 -14.62 -28.29 5.41
CA CYS A 429 -13.54 -29.27 5.37
C CYS A 429 -12.32 -28.78 4.60
N GLU A 430 -12.53 -28.20 3.40
CA GLU A 430 -11.43 -27.71 2.56
C GLU A 430 -10.72 -26.53 3.22
N VAL A 431 -11.48 -25.60 3.82
CA VAL A 431 -10.92 -24.48 4.60
C VAL A 431 -10.04 -25.00 5.74
N PHE A 432 -10.48 -26.04 6.46
CA PHE A 432 -9.70 -26.62 7.56
C PHE A 432 -8.42 -27.31 7.07
N ARG A 433 -8.46 -28.05 5.96
CA ARG A 433 -7.26 -28.65 5.36
C ARG A 433 -6.24 -27.59 4.96
N CYS A 434 -6.73 -26.49 4.34
CA CYS A 434 -5.90 -25.42 3.86
C CYS A 434 -5.26 -24.60 5.00
N LEU A 435 -6.03 -24.24 6.03
CA LEU A 435 -5.58 -23.36 7.11
C LEU A 435 -4.93 -24.09 8.29
N LYS A 436 -5.19 -25.40 8.44
CA LYS A 436 -4.71 -26.26 9.55
C LYS A 436 -4.87 -25.58 10.91
N PRO A 437 -6.10 -25.16 11.30
CA PRO A 437 -6.33 -24.50 12.56
C PRO A 437 -5.91 -25.39 13.73
N LYS A 438 -5.39 -24.79 14.80
CA LYS A 438 -5.05 -25.53 16.04
C LYS A 438 -6.30 -25.80 16.88
N ILE A 439 -7.28 -24.89 16.84
CA ILE A 439 -8.50 -24.96 17.62
C ILE A 439 -9.70 -24.67 16.72
N VAL A 440 -10.65 -25.59 16.70
CA VAL A 440 -11.97 -25.42 16.08
C VAL A 440 -12.99 -25.21 17.17
N VAL A 441 -13.70 -24.08 17.14
CA VAL A 441 -14.67 -23.73 18.17
C VAL A 441 -16.08 -23.90 17.63
N LYS A 442 -16.93 -24.61 18.36
CA LYS A 442 -18.34 -24.85 18.05
C LYS A 442 -19.23 -24.45 19.24
N GLY A 443 -20.49 -24.15 18.98
CA GLY A 443 -21.46 -23.93 20.05
C GLY A 443 -21.76 -25.24 20.82
N ALA A 444 -22.06 -25.13 22.11
CA ALA A 444 -22.34 -26.30 22.97
C ALA A 444 -23.45 -27.22 22.46
N ARG A 445 -24.40 -26.71 21.67
CA ARG A 445 -25.45 -27.53 21.02
C ARG A 445 -24.90 -28.61 20.09
N TYR A 446 -23.64 -28.51 19.66
CA TYR A 446 -22.97 -29.49 18.79
C TYR A 446 -22.21 -30.56 19.56
N GLN A 447 -22.07 -30.45 20.91
CA GLN A 447 -21.27 -31.35 21.74
C GLN A 447 -21.72 -32.82 21.66
N HIS A 448 -23.01 -33.04 21.43
CA HIS A 448 -23.59 -34.40 21.33
C HIS A 448 -24.07 -34.73 19.91
N ARG A 449 -23.61 -34.00 18.91
CA ARG A 449 -23.96 -34.23 17.49
C ARG A 449 -22.72 -34.58 16.70
N GLN A 450 -22.90 -35.37 15.68
CA GLN A 450 -21.84 -35.62 14.70
C GLN A 450 -21.56 -34.32 13.94
N ILE A 451 -20.34 -33.83 14.02
CA ILE A 451 -19.87 -32.65 13.28
C ILE A 451 -19.43 -33.12 11.90
N GLU A 452 -19.92 -32.51 10.81
CA GLU A 452 -19.59 -32.91 9.44
C GLU A 452 -18.07 -32.89 9.19
N GLU A 453 -17.35 -31.97 9.81
CA GLU A 453 -15.91 -31.79 9.66
C GLU A 453 -15.06 -32.69 10.61
N SER A 454 -15.67 -33.58 11.42
CA SER A 454 -14.96 -34.38 12.45
C SER A 454 -13.74 -35.11 11.91
N GLN A 455 -13.89 -35.78 10.75
CA GLN A 455 -12.80 -36.53 10.12
C GLN A 455 -11.61 -35.63 9.76
N VAL A 456 -11.87 -34.47 9.20
CA VAL A 456 -10.82 -33.51 8.81
C VAL A 456 -10.16 -32.89 10.04
N ILE A 457 -10.92 -32.60 11.08
CA ILE A 457 -10.39 -32.08 12.34
C ILE A 457 -9.41 -33.07 12.97
N GLU A 458 -9.72 -34.36 12.96
CA GLU A 458 -8.84 -35.44 13.41
C GLU A 458 -7.61 -35.59 12.49
N GLU A 459 -7.80 -35.55 11.16
CA GLU A 459 -6.73 -35.61 10.16
C GLU A 459 -5.67 -34.52 10.36
N ILE A 460 -6.09 -33.29 10.64
CA ILE A 460 -5.17 -32.14 10.86
C ILE A 460 -4.65 -32.02 12.30
N GLY A 461 -5.10 -32.86 13.21
CA GLY A 461 -4.70 -32.83 14.62
C GLY A 461 -5.22 -31.62 15.40
N ALA A 462 -6.36 -31.04 15.01
CA ALA A 462 -6.95 -29.89 15.68
C ALA A 462 -7.78 -30.32 16.91
N CYS A 463 -7.83 -29.44 17.92
CA CYS A 463 -8.71 -29.61 19.07
C CYS A 463 -10.08 -28.99 18.78
N VAL A 464 -11.16 -29.65 19.20
CA VAL A 464 -12.52 -29.08 19.18
C VAL A 464 -12.85 -28.57 20.57
N GLU A 465 -13.25 -27.30 20.63
CA GLU A 465 -13.71 -26.65 21.85
C GLU A 465 -15.18 -26.27 21.74
N PHE A 466 -15.96 -26.55 22.78
CA PHE A 466 -17.37 -26.22 22.81
C PHE A 466 -17.61 -25.06 23.78
N LEU A 467 -18.18 -23.98 23.26
CA LEU A 467 -18.52 -22.82 24.09
C LEU A 467 -20.03 -22.74 24.36
N PRO A 468 -20.43 -22.35 25.58
CA PRO A 468 -21.83 -22.21 25.93
C PRO A 468 -22.48 -21.12 25.08
N GLU A 469 -23.63 -21.46 24.51
CA GLU A 469 -24.57 -20.52 23.91
C GLU A 469 -25.49 -20.07 25.05
N TYR A 470 -25.30 -18.87 25.57
CA TYR A 470 -26.18 -18.35 26.62
C TYR A 470 -27.57 -18.07 26.05
N SER A 471 -28.56 -18.85 26.42
CA SER A 471 -29.98 -18.42 26.32
C SER A 471 -30.20 -17.19 27.20
N LEU A 472 -31.00 -16.24 26.71
CA LEU A 472 -31.52 -15.14 27.49
C LEU A 472 -32.34 -15.66 28.63
#